data_8f515826b54e0bf597649c4c794ea255
#
_entry.id   8f515826b54e0bf597649c4c794ea255
#
_cell.length_a   1.000
_cell.length_b   1.000
_cell.length_c   1.000
_cell.angle_alpha   90.00
_cell.angle_beta   90.00
_cell.angle_gamma   90.00
#
_symmetry.space_group_name_H-M   'P 1'
#
loop_
_entity.id
_entity.type
_entity.pdbx_description
1 polymer ?
#
loop_
_entity_poly.entity_id
_entity_poly.type
_entity_poly.pdbx_seq_one_letter_code
_entity_poly.pdbx_strand_id
1 'polypeptide(L)'
;MPDTPLLAVERLDVTMRGVPVLEDVSFQIAPGETLGLVGESGCGKSVTALSIMRLLPNPPGKIAGGRILFDGIDMTALDAAGLRAIRGDRIGMIFQEPMTSLNPVYTIGDQIGESLIVHRGMSGSAAKAETAKLLDLVGIPSARSEEHTSELQ
;
A
#
# COMPACT_ATOMS: atom_id res chain seq x y z
N MET A 1 19.12 8.09 21.57
CA MET A 1 19.21 8.29 20.11
C MET A 1 17.97 9.07 19.73
N PRO A 2 18.03 10.17 18.96
CA PRO A 2 16.79 10.75 18.43
C PRO A 2 16.10 9.66 17.62
N ASP A 3 14.84 9.38 17.95
CA ASP A 3 14.07 8.34 17.30
C ASP A 3 13.97 8.67 15.82
N THR A 4 14.66 7.87 15.00
CA THR A 4 14.57 7.99 13.54
C THR A 4 13.10 7.71 13.16
N PRO A 5 12.43 8.60 12.44
CA PRO A 5 11.05 8.37 12.07
C PRO A 5 10.93 7.13 11.18
N LEU A 6 9.86 6.37 11.35
CA LEU A 6 9.57 5.23 10.47
C LEU A 6 9.24 5.72 9.05
N LEU A 7 8.50 6.83 8.97
CA LEU A 7 8.22 7.51 7.69
C LEU A 7 8.52 9.00 7.85
N ALA A 8 9.26 9.57 6.90
CA ALA A 8 9.41 11.00 6.75
C ALA A 8 9.07 11.42 5.33
N VAL A 9 8.19 12.37 5.20
CA VAL A 9 7.87 13.07 3.96
C VAL A 9 8.46 14.47 4.07
N GLU A 10 9.33 14.84 3.14
CA GLU A 10 10.09 16.08 3.20
C GLU A 10 9.86 16.89 1.93
N ARG A 11 9.19 18.03 2.08
CA ARG A 11 8.90 19.00 1.02
C ARG A 11 8.39 18.35 -0.27
N LEU A 12 7.41 17.45 -0.12
CA LEU A 12 6.86 16.69 -1.24
C LEU A 12 6.05 17.60 -2.15
N ASP A 13 6.48 17.66 -3.42
CA ASP A 13 5.76 18.31 -4.50
C ASP A 13 5.26 17.27 -5.50
N VAL A 14 3.99 17.35 -5.85
CA VAL A 14 3.36 16.45 -6.83
C VAL A 14 2.58 17.24 -7.85
N THR A 15 2.74 16.88 -9.12
CA THR A 15 1.97 17.45 -10.22
C THR A 15 1.09 16.39 -10.89
N MET A 16 -0.08 16.80 -11.39
CA MET A 16 -0.97 16.00 -12.23
C MET A 16 -1.21 16.75 -13.54
N ARG A 17 -0.79 16.17 -14.66
CA ARG A 17 -0.80 16.82 -15.98
C ARG A 17 -0.08 18.18 -15.98
N GLY A 18 0.99 18.30 -15.19
CA GLY A 18 1.75 19.54 -15.04
C GLY A 18 1.15 20.57 -14.09
N VAL A 19 -0.03 20.31 -13.51
CA VAL A 19 -0.66 21.20 -12.52
C VAL A 19 -0.23 20.72 -11.11
N PRO A 20 0.26 21.63 -10.23
CA PRO A 20 0.57 21.29 -8.85
C PRO A 20 -0.67 20.82 -8.09
N VAL A 21 -0.55 19.71 -7.37
CA VAL A 21 -1.62 19.15 -6.52
C VAL A 21 -1.17 18.92 -5.08
N LEU A 22 0.14 18.83 -4.86
CA LEU A 22 0.78 18.93 -3.56
C LEU A 22 1.97 19.88 -3.69
N GLU A 23 2.13 20.76 -2.71
CA GLU A 23 3.22 21.73 -2.64
C GLU A 23 3.77 21.76 -1.22
N ASP A 24 5.08 21.51 -1.09
CA ASP A 24 5.86 21.57 0.16
C ASP A 24 5.26 20.76 1.33
N VAL A 25 4.68 19.59 1.04
CA VAL A 25 4.08 18.75 2.08
C VAL A 25 5.16 18.05 2.89
N SER A 26 5.17 18.27 4.20
CA SER A 26 6.16 17.69 5.11
C SER A 26 5.49 17.17 6.39
N PHE A 27 5.82 15.93 6.79
CA PHE A 27 5.44 15.34 8.07
C PHE A 27 6.28 14.11 8.37
N GLN A 28 6.21 13.62 9.60
CA GLN A 28 6.91 12.42 10.04
C GLN A 28 5.98 11.53 10.86
N ILE A 29 6.25 10.23 10.87
CA ILE A 29 5.55 9.23 11.67
C ILE A 29 6.62 8.40 12.39
N ALA A 30 6.57 8.37 13.71
CA ALA A 30 7.43 7.54 14.52
C ALA A 30 6.95 6.07 14.52
N PRO A 31 7.83 5.10 14.89
CA PRO A 31 7.38 3.72 15.11
C PRO A 31 6.23 3.64 16.12
N GLY A 32 5.16 2.94 15.78
CA GLY A 32 3.97 2.80 16.63
C GLY A 32 3.04 4.01 16.68
N GLU A 33 3.35 5.09 15.98
CA GLU A 33 2.51 6.29 15.90
C GLU A 33 1.38 6.12 14.88
N THR A 34 0.26 6.80 15.13
CA THR A 34 -0.84 6.95 14.18
C THR A 34 -1.01 8.43 13.83
N LEU A 35 -0.87 8.76 12.55
CA LEU A 35 -1.08 10.11 12.02
C LEU A 35 -2.41 10.21 11.28
N GLY A 36 -3.28 11.12 11.71
CA GLY A 36 -4.51 11.46 11.00
C GLY A 36 -4.30 12.57 9.98
N LEU A 37 -4.50 12.29 8.69
CA LEU A 37 -4.48 13.28 7.63
C LEU A 37 -5.90 13.73 7.31
N VAL A 38 -6.26 14.95 7.73
CA VAL A 38 -7.61 15.50 7.59
C VAL A 38 -7.66 16.64 6.58
N GLY A 39 -8.82 16.89 6.00
CA GLY A 39 -9.04 17.95 5.01
C GLY A 39 -10.25 17.66 4.12
N GLU A 40 -10.66 18.64 3.33
CA GLU A 40 -11.79 18.53 2.40
C GLU A 40 -11.53 17.52 1.28
N SER A 41 -12.59 17.14 0.56
CA SER A 41 -12.44 16.30 -0.65
C SER A 41 -11.60 17.04 -1.70
N GLY A 42 -10.65 16.31 -2.31
CA GLY A 42 -9.76 16.90 -3.32
C GLY A 42 -8.52 17.64 -2.79
N CYS A 43 -8.34 17.80 -1.46
CA CYS A 43 -7.18 18.51 -0.90
C CYS A 43 -5.85 17.72 -0.94
N GLY A 44 -5.77 16.60 -1.66
CA GLY A 44 -4.52 15.87 -1.85
C GLY A 44 -4.24 14.69 -0.92
N LYS A 45 -5.11 14.34 0.07
CA LYS A 45 -4.87 13.23 1.02
C LYS A 45 -4.53 11.90 0.33
N SER A 46 -5.36 11.49 -0.63
CA SER A 46 -5.14 10.25 -1.39
C SER A 46 -3.91 10.35 -2.29
N VAL A 47 -3.64 11.52 -2.86
CA VAL A 47 -2.44 11.75 -3.67
C VAL A 47 -1.19 11.62 -2.80
N THR A 48 -1.21 12.12 -1.56
CA THR A 48 -0.12 11.97 -0.60
C THR A 48 0.14 10.48 -0.30
N ALA A 49 -0.90 9.72 0.05
CA ALA A 49 -0.78 8.30 0.34
C ALA A 49 -0.25 7.49 -0.88
N LEU A 50 -0.80 7.76 -2.08
CA LEU A 50 -0.32 7.14 -3.32
C LEU A 50 1.12 7.53 -3.67
N SER A 51 1.55 8.76 -3.33
CA SER A 51 2.93 9.21 -3.52
C SER A 51 3.90 8.46 -2.62
N ILE A 52 3.55 8.26 -1.35
CA ILE A 52 4.34 7.47 -0.40
C ILE A 52 4.58 6.05 -0.94
N MET A 53 3.53 5.44 -1.44
CA MET A 53 3.60 4.11 -2.04
C MET A 53 4.18 4.09 -3.46
N ARG A 54 4.49 5.26 -4.06
CA ARG A 54 4.88 5.38 -5.46
C ARG A 54 3.87 4.72 -6.43
N LEU A 55 2.58 4.79 -6.08
CA LEU A 55 1.45 4.24 -6.84
C LEU A 55 0.72 5.30 -7.68
N LEU A 56 1.22 6.53 -7.73
CA LEU A 56 0.69 7.53 -8.66
C LEU A 56 0.79 7.03 -10.09
N PRO A 57 -0.33 7.06 -10.87
CA PRO A 57 -0.25 6.78 -12.29
C PRO A 57 0.71 7.74 -12.99
N ASN A 58 1.71 7.23 -13.68
CA ASN A 58 2.67 8.06 -14.41
C ASN A 58 2.74 7.62 -15.88
N PRO A 59 2.25 8.43 -16.85
CA PRO A 59 1.48 9.64 -16.64
C PRO A 59 0.06 9.37 -16.11
N PRO A 60 -0.71 10.33 -15.53
CA PRO A 60 -0.47 11.79 -15.54
C PRO A 60 0.23 12.35 -14.31
N GLY A 61 0.44 11.57 -13.24
CA GLY A 61 1.03 12.03 -11.99
C GLY A 61 2.55 11.97 -11.99
N LYS A 62 3.19 12.92 -11.32
CA LYS A 62 4.65 12.96 -11.16
C LYS A 62 5.02 13.55 -9.81
N ILE A 63 5.92 12.90 -9.08
CA ILE A 63 6.63 13.53 -7.95
C ILE A 63 7.63 14.53 -8.56
N ALA A 64 7.39 15.80 -8.33
CA ALA A 64 8.15 16.90 -8.91
C ALA A 64 9.31 17.34 -8.02
N GLY A 65 9.22 17.12 -6.70
CA GLY A 65 10.23 17.51 -5.73
C GLY A 65 10.04 16.81 -4.39
N GLY A 66 11.00 17.03 -3.49
CA GLY A 66 11.00 16.46 -2.15
C GLY A 66 11.50 15.02 -2.07
N ARG A 67 11.39 14.43 -0.88
CA ARG A 67 11.82 13.06 -0.59
C ARG A 67 10.79 12.34 0.28
N ILE A 68 10.78 11.02 0.17
CA ILE A 68 9.98 10.13 1.00
C ILE A 68 10.92 9.09 1.56
N LEU A 69 11.17 9.14 2.86
CA LEU A 69 12.05 8.20 3.57
C LEU A 69 11.19 7.22 4.35
N PHE A 70 11.38 5.94 4.12
CA PHE A 70 10.75 4.86 4.88
C PHE A 70 11.83 4.01 5.52
N ASP A 71 11.88 4.00 6.85
CA ASP A 71 12.92 3.30 7.62
C ASP A 71 14.34 3.63 7.11
N GLY A 72 14.60 4.92 6.85
CA GLY A 72 15.85 5.43 6.30
C GLY A 72 16.08 5.19 4.80
N ILE A 73 15.18 4.48 4.11
CA ILE A 73 15.28 4.19 2.67
C ILE A 73 14.56 5.29 1.89
N ASP A 74 15.24 5.93 0.94
CA ASP A 74 14.61 6.90 0.05
C ASP A 74 13.74 6.21 -1.02
N MET A 75 12.43 6.21 -0.77
CA MET A 75 11.43 5.63 -1.67
C MET A 75 11.38 6.31 -3.04
N THR A 76 11.81 7.57 -3.13
CA THR A 76 11.79 8.32 -4.40
C THR A 76 12.91 7.89 -5.34
N ALA A 77 14.00 7.35 -4.80
CA ALA A 77 15.18 6.89 -5.55
C ALA A 77 15.11 5.40 -5.94
N LEU A 78 14.18 4.62 -5.35
CA LEU A 78 14.09 3.18 -5.63
C LEU A 78 13.65 2.89 -7.06
N ASP A 79 14.22 1.85 -7.62
CA ASP A 79 13.75 1.20 -8.85
C ASP A 79 12.52 0.31 -8.61
N ALA A 80 12.00 -0.29 -9.67
CA ALA A 80 10.82 -1.15 -9.58
C ALA A 80 11.05 -2.41 -8.71
N ALA A 81 12.26 -2.93 -8.64
CA ALA A 81 12.58 -4.10 -7.82
C ALA A 81 12.61 -3.73 -6.34
N GLY A 82 13.25 -2.62 -5.97
CA GLY A 82 13.28 -2.09 -4.62
C GLY A 82 11.88 -1.75 -4.10
N LEU A 83 11.03 -1.14 -4.94
CA LEU A 83 9.64 -0.86 -4.56
C LEU A 83 8.83 -2.14 -4.33
N ARG A 84 9.00 -3.17 -5.16
CA ARG A 84 8.32 -4.46 -4.95
C ARG A 84 8.73 -5.15 -3.64
N ALA A 85 9.99 -5.04 -3.25
CA ALA A 85 10.48 -5.63 -2.00
C ALA A 85 9.87 -4.97 -0.74
N ILE A 86 9.40 -3.70 -0.85
CA ILE A 86 8.83 -2.98 0.29
C ILE A 86 7.30 -3.06 0.29
N ARG A 87 6.67 -2.94 -0.88
CA ARG A 87 5.21 -2.98 -1.02
C ARG A 87 4.68 -4.37 -0.71
N GLY A 88 3.64 -4.43 0.12
CA GLY A 88 2.98 -5.67 0.52
C GLY A 88 3.64 -6.39 1.68
N ASP A 89 4.96 -6.23 1.87
CA ASP A 89 5.70 -6.82 3.01
C ASP A 89 5.87 -5.82 4.16
N ARG A 90 6.42 -4.65 3.87
CA ARG A 90 6.77 -3.63 4.88
C ARG A 90 5.79 -2.46 4.94
N ILE A 91 5.16 -2.11 3.81
CA ILE A 91 4.10 -1.11 3.71
C ILE A 91 2.89 -1.74 3.02
N GLY A 92 1.73 -1.68 3.66
CA GLY A 92 0.43 -2.01 3.09
C GLY A 92 -0.42 -0.75 2.88
N MET A 93 -1.38 -0.82 1.95
CA MET A 93 -2.36 0.22 1.72
C MET A 93 -3.76 -0.38 1.61
N ILE A 94 -4.72 0.21 2.32
CA ILE A 94 -6.14 -0.10 2.17
C ILE A 94 -6.75 1.01 1.32
N PHE A 95 -7.31 0.63 0.17
CA PHE A 95 -7.96 1.56 -0.74
C PHE A 95 -9.38 1.88 -0.29
N GLN A 96 -9.89 3.04 -0.71
CA GLN A 96 -11.21 3.53 -0.31
C GLN A 96 -12.36 2.64 -0.86
N GLU A 97 -12.14 1.96 -1.99
CA GLU A 97 -13.07 1.01 -2.60
C GLU A 97 -12.41 -0.39 -2.66
N PRO A 98 -12.41 -1.16 -1.55
CA PRO A 98 -11.68 -2.43 -1.49
C PRO A 98 -12.22 -3.48 -2.47
N MET A 99 -13.50 -3.41 -2.85
CA MET A 99 -14.11 -4.35 -3.79
C MET A 99 -13.50 -4.28 -5.20
N THR A 100 -12.96 -3.12 -5.61
CA THR A 100 -12.28 -2.95 -6.89
C THR A 100 -10.85 -3.50 -6.87
N SER A 101 -10.32 -3.83 -5.69
CA SER A 101 -8.96 -4.35 -5.52
C SER A 101 -8.88 -5.85 -5.74
N LEU A 102 -10.00 -6.56 -5.64
CA LEU A 102 -10.07 -8.00 -5.87
C LEU A 102 -10.28 -8.30 -7.36
N ASN A 103 -9.49 -9.22 -7.88
CA ASN A 103 -9.62 -9.67 -9.27
C ASN A 103 -10.71 -10.76 -9.35
N PRO A 104 -11.80 -10.55 -10.09
CA PRO A 104 -12.91 -11.51 -10.15
C PRO A 104 -12.56 -12.83 -10.88
N VAL A 105 -11.42 -12.90 -11.55
CA VAL A 105 -10.97 -14.09 -12.27
C VAL A 105 -10.32 -15.12 -11.35
N TYR A 106 -9.76 -14.67 -10.23
CA TYR A 106 -9.09 -15.54 -9.26
C TYR A 106 -9.94 -15.74 -8.01
N THR A 107 -9.77 -16.89 -7.35
CA THR A 107 -10.40 -17.14 -6.07
C THR A 107 -9.82 -16.22 -4.99
N ILE A 108 -10.55 -16.01 -3.93
CA ILE A 108 -10.08 -15.20 -2.78
C ILE A 108 -8.86 -15.86 -2.14
N GLY A 109 -8.90 -17.20 -2.06
CA GLY A 109 -7.79 -17.99 -1.53
C GLY A 109 -6.50 -17.79 -2.32
N ASP A 110 -6.57 -17.76 -3.65
CA ASP A 110 -5.42 -17.53 -4.51
C ASP A 110 -4.84 -16.12 -4.31
N GLN A 111 -5.70 -15.10 -4.26
CA GLN A 111 -5.28 -13.70 -4.11
C GLN A 111 -4.60 -13.44 -2.76
N ILE A 112 -5.10 -14.02 -1.67
CA ILE A 112 -4.46 -13.92 -0.35
C ILE A 112 -3.16 -14.75 -0.35
N GLY A 113 -3.22 -15.97 -0.88
CA GLY A 113 -2.09 -16.91 -0.93
C GLY A 113 -0.91 -16.37 -1.74
N GLU A 114 -1.16 -15.65 -2.83
CA GLU A 114 -0.12 -15.03 -3.65
C GLU A 114 0.79 -14.10 -2.82
N SER A 115 0.20 -13.28 -1.96
CA SER A 115 0.96 -12.39 -1.07
C SER A 115 1.88 -13.18 -0.12
N LEU A 116 1.41 -14.31 0.41
CA LEU A 116 2.20 -15.17 1.31
C LEU A 116 3.34 -15.87 0.56
N ILE A 117 3.11 -16.29 -0.67
CA ILE A 117 4.13 -16.93 -1.52
C ILE A 117 5.20 -15.90 -1.91
N VAL A 118 4.77 -14.73 -2.42
CA VAL A 118 5.68 -13.71 -2.97
C VAL A 118 6.53 -13.05 -1.87
N HIS A 119 5.92 -12.69 -0.74
CA HIS A 119 6.59 -11.89 0.29
C HIS A 119 7.16 -12.74 1.43
N ARG A 120 6.60 -13.92 1.73
CA ARG A 120 7.07 -14.79 2.80
C ARG A 120 7.76 -16.08 2.30
N GLY A 121 7.83 -16.28 0.98
CA GLY A 121 8.45 -17.46 0.38
C GLY A 121 7.76 -18.79 0.77
N MET A 122 6.46 -18.75 1.12
CA MET A 122 5.74 -19.95 1.54
C MET A 122 5.50 -20.89 0.36
N SER A 123 5.50 -22.20 0.62
CA SER A 123 5.02 -23.17 -0.38
C SER A 123 3.52 -23.02 -0.61
N GLY A 124 3.01 -23.42 -1.75
CA GLY A 124 1.57 -23.31 -2.07
C GLY A 124 0.67 -23.97 -1.02
N SER A 125 1.04 -25.16 -0.52
CA SER A 125 0.29 -25.84 0.54
C SER A 125 0.31 -25.09 1.88
N ALA A 126 1.45 -24.51 2.25
CA ALA A 126 1.56 -23.70 3.48
C ALA A 126 0.79 -22.39 3.34
N ALA A 127 0.87 -21.73 2.18
CA ALA A 127 0.10 -20.52 1.89
C ALA A 127 -1.42 -20.77 1.97
N LYS A 128 -1.90 -21.88 1.40
CA LYS A 128 -3.32 -22.27 1.48
C LYS A 128 -3.78 -22.48 2.93
N ALA A 129 -2.99 -23.17 3.74
CA ALA A 129 -3.30 -23.40 5.16
C ALA A 129 -3.30 -22.09 5.96
N GLU A 130 -2.37 -21.18 5.68
CA GLU A 130 -2.30 -19.88 6.36
C GLU A 130 -3.44 -18.94 5.90
N THR A 131 -3.78 -18.96 4.61
CA THR A 131 -4.94 -18.23 4.08
C THR A 131 -6.23 -18.63 4.79
N ALA A 132 -6.45 -19.93 5.02
CA ALA A 132 -7.63 -20.41 5.75
C ALA A 132 -7.71 -19.81 7.17
N LYS A 133 -6.58 -19.79 7.89
CA LYS A 133 -6.51 -19.16 9.23
C LYS A 133 -6.78 -17.65 9.20
N LEU A 134 -6.25 -16.94 8.18
CA LEU A 134 -6.48 -15.50 8.04
C LEU A 134 -7.96 -15.19 7.77
N LEU A 135 -8.63 -16.01 6.96
CA LEU A 135 -10.08 -15.89 6.71
C LEU A 135 -10.87 -16.14 7.98
N ASP A 136 -10.56 -17.21 8.71
CA ASP A 136 -11.22 -17.52 9.99
C ASP A 136 -11.01 -16.40 11.03
N LEU A 137 -9.83 -15.79 11.07
CA LEU A 137 -9.50 -14.65 11.96
C LEU A 137 -10.41 -13.44 11.74
N VAL A 138 -10.81 -13.18 10.48
CA VAL A 138 -11.72 -12.08 10.13
C VAL A 138 -13.18 -12.51 10.07
N GLY A 139 -13.51 -13.74 10.50
CA GLY A 139 -14.87 -14.25 10.55
C GLY A 139 -15.43 -14.72 9.21
N ILE A 140 -14.60 -14.91 8.21
CA ILE A 140 -14.98 -15.51 6.93
C ILE A 140 -14.66 -17.01 6.99
N PRO A 141 -15.66 -17.93 6.88
CA PRO A 141 -15.38 -19.34 6.91
C PRO A 141 -14.36 -19.75 5.84
N SER A 142 -13.37 -20.55 6.21
CA SER A 142 -12.29 -20.96 5.29
C SER A 142 -12.79 -21.71 4.04
N ALA A 143 -13.96 -22.34 4.11
CA ALA A 143 -14.63 -22.96 2.96
C ALA A 143 -14.92 -21.97 1.81
N ARG A 144 -15.06 -20.67 2.11
CA ARG A 144 -15.26 -19.62 1.11
C ARG A 144 -13.99 -19.19 0.39
N SER A 145 -12.83 -19.75 0.72
CA SER A 145 -11.55 -19.43 0.05
C SER A 145 -11.56 -19.76 -1.44
N GLU A 146 -12.36 -20.72 -1.86
CA GLU A 146 -12.51 -21.13 -3.27
C GLU A 146 -13.56 -20.29 -4.03
N GLU A 147 -14.25 -19.37 -3.36
CA GLU A 147 -15.24 -18.48 -3.98
C GLU A 147 -14.53 -17.35 -4.77
N HIS A 148 -15.19 -16.89 -5.82
CA HIS A 148 -14.81 -15.69 -6.54
C HIS A 148 -15.37 -14.44 -5.86
N THR A 149 -14.76 -13.30 -6.11
CA THR A 149 -15.15 -12.01 -5.49
C THR A 149 -16.63 -11.67 -5.68
N SER A 150 -17.24 -12.06 -6.81
CA SER A 150 -18.65 -11.83 -7.12
C SER A 150 -19.63 -12.61 -6.20
N GLU A 151 -19.16 -13.62 -5.49
CA GLU A 151 -19.97 -14.50 -4.62
C GLU A 151 -19.95 -14.03 -3.15
N LEU A 152 -19.13 -13.01 -2.83
CA LEU A 152 -19.03 -12.41 -1.50
C LEU A 152 -20.07 -11.30 -1.23
N GLN A 153 -20.93 -10.96 -2.19
CA GLN A 153 -21.95 -9.91 -2.04
C GLN A 153 -23.20 -10.40 -1.36
#